data_3e8245ba8493e64a8cddacbe84848759
#
_entry.id   3e8245ba8493e64a8cddacbe84848759
#
_cell.length_a   1.000
_cell.length_b   1.000
_cell.length_c   1.000
_cell.angle_alpha   90.00
_cell.angle_beta   90.00
_cell.angle_gamma   90.00
#
_symmetry.space_group_name_H-M   'P 1'
#
loop_
_entity.id
_entity.type
_entity.pdbx_description
1 polymer ?
#
loop_
_entity_poly.entity_id
_entity_poly.type
_entity_poly.pdbx_seq_one_letter_code
_entity_poly.pdbx_strand_id
1 'polypeptide(L)'
;KTTLVLESLVAGLKASLAGTPLPGHVLSVDAPGIARVDLVDATPIGVNVRSTVGTYSGVLDDLRRAFAALPKAKEQGLKAGAFSYNTGSLRCPTCDGTGQISLDVQFLPDVDISCPDCRGSRYGREAYAIQMGVEPYEDGSFGSGLTASAQDDTNALPPTCRPERAKRVEGSRGDDFESVHTLSLPEVLTLTVDQALVALAHLKKVRDKLQILHDLGLGYLTLGEATPALSGGEAQRLKLASEMRRNQDDTL
;
A
#
# COMPACT_ATOMS: atom_id res chain seq x y z
N LYS A 1 -13.34 -20.52 -22.90
CA LYS A 1 -11.90 -20.10 -22.80
C LYS A 1 -11.32 -20.49 -21.43
N THR A 2 -12.02 -20.24 -20.33
CA THR A 2 -11.54 -20.50 -18.97
C THR A 2 -11.24 -21.98 -18.75
N THR A 3 -12.14 -22.88 -19.15
CA THR A 3 -11.97 -24.35 -19.07
C THR A 3 -10.68 -24.80 -19.77
N LEU A 4 -10.44 -24.33 -21.01
CA LEU A 4 -9.24 -24.67 -21.76
C LEU A 4 -7.96 -24.22 -21.01
N VAL A 5 -7.96 -23.02 -20.43
CA VAL A 5 -6.78 -22.50 -19.71
C VAL A 5 -6.61 -23.21 -18.37
N LEU A 6 -7.64 -23.28 -17.55
CA LEU A 6 -7.52 -23.81 -16.17
C LEU A 6 -7.45 -25.32 -16.11
N GLU A 7 -8.36 -26.01 -16.83
CA GLU A 7 -8.50 -27.46 -16.73
C GLU A 7 -7.55 -28.21 -17.65
N SER A 8 -7.15 -27.62 -18.80
CA SER A 8 -6.23 -28.26 -19.72
C SER A 8 -4.81 -27.73 -19.62
N LEU A 9 -4.57 -26.45 -19.90
CA LEU A 9 -3.22 -25.90 -19.97
C LEU A 9 -2.55 -25.87 -18.58
N VAL A 10 -3.15 -25.24 -17.59
CA VAL A 10 -2.56 -25.10 -16.25
C VAL A 10 -2.47 -26.47 -15.56
N ALA A 11 -3.55 -27.26 -15.62
CA ALA A 11 -3.56 -28.59 -15.01
C ALA A 11 -2.56 -29.54 -15.70
N GLY A 12 -2.47 -29.50 -17.03
CA GLY A 12 -1.50 -30.29 -17.79
C GLY A 12 -0.07 -29.90 -17.49
N LEU A 13 0.27 -28.61 -17.47
CA LEU A 13 1.60 -28.12 -17.14
C LEU A 13 2.00 -28.50 -15.69
N LYS A 14 1.12 -28.32 -14.71
CA LYS A 14 1.37 -28.71 -13.33
C LYS A 14 1.58 -30.20 -13.18
N ALA A 15 0.78 -31.04 -13.86
CA ALA A 15 0.93 -32.48 -13.84
C ALA A 15 2.27 -32.90 -14.47
N SER A 16 2.65 -32.30 -15.60
CA SER A 16 3.94 -32.55 -16.26
C SER A 16 5.13 -32.21 -15.36
N LEU A 17 5.08 -31.04 -14.71
CA LEU A 17 6.15 -30.61 -13.78
C LEU A 17 6.24 -31.49 -12.52
N ALA A 18 5.10 -31.96 -12.01
CA ALA A 18 5.05 -32.83 -10.84
C ALA A 18 5.31 -34.31 -11.15
N GLY A 19 5.43 -34.68 -12.42
CA GLY A 19 5.55 -36.08 -12.84
C GLY A 19 4.32 -36.94 -12.54
N THR A 20 3.14 -36.30 -12.43
CA THR A 20 1.85 -36.97 -12.19
C THR A 20 1.10 -37.25 -13.51
N PRO A 21 0.12 -38.16 -13.53
CA PRO A 21 -0.66 -38.44 -14.72
C PRO A 21 -1.36 -37.17 -15.24
N LEU A 22 -1.34 -36.98 -16.56
CA LEU A 22 -2.04 -35.87 -17.20
C LEU A 22 -3.56 -36.02 -17.04
N PRO A 23 -4.30 -34.90 -17.02
CA PRO A 23 -5.77 -34.94 -17.09
C PRO A 23 -6.23 -35.75 -18.31
N GLY A 24 -7.28 -36.57 -18.17
CA GLY A 24 -7.71 -37.52 -19.21
C GLY A 24 -8.06 -36.94 -20.58
N HIS A 25 -8.25 -35.61 -20.68
CA HIS A 25 -8.51 -34.87 -21.90
C HIS A 25 -7.26 -34.18 -22.48
N VAL A 26 -6.10 -34.30 -21.81
CA VAL A 26 -4.80 -33.75 -22.25
C VAL A 26 -3.94 -34.90 -22.76
N LEU A 27 -3.66 -34.91 -24.05
CA LEU A 27 -2.89 -35.99 -24.70
C LEU A 27 -1.39 -35.90 -24.40
N SER A 28 -0.83 -34.72 -24.49
CA SER A 28 0.60 -34.48 -24.22
C SER A 28 0.84 -33.04 -23.83
N VAL A 29 1.92 -32.80 -23.12
CA VAL A 29 2.42 -31.46 -22.76
C VAL A 29 3.88 -31.39 -23.18
N ASP A 30 4.20 -30.46 -24.06
CA ASP A 30 5.57 -30.13 -24.46
C ASP A 30 5.87 -28.69 -24.01
N ALA A 31 6.65 -28.54 -22.95
CA ALA A 31 6.96 -27.26 -22.34
C ALA A 31 8.42 -27.23 -21.83
N PRO A 32 9.40 -27.32 -22.75
CA PRO A 32 10.80 -27.32 -22.37
C PRO A 32 11.17 -25.97 -21.71
N GLY A 33 11.89 -26.04 -20.59
CA GLY A 33 12.39 -24.85 -19.88
C GLY A 33 11.38 -24.18 -18.95
N ILE A 34 10.15 -24.68 -18.82
CA ILE A 34 9.21 -24.20 -17.79
C ILE A 34 9.50 -24.95 -16.48
N ALA A 35 9.94 -24.23 -15.45
CA ALA A 35 10.20 -24.80 -14.14
C ALA A 35 8.99 -24.67 -13.19
N ARG A 36 8.11 -23.67 -13.39
CA ARG A 36 7.00 -23.38 -12.50
C ARG A 36 5.83 -22.76 -13.26
N VAL A 37 4.62 -22.98 -12.76
CA VAL A 37 3.38 -22.40 -13.29
C VAL A 37 2.60 -21.75 -12.16
N ASP A 38 2.49 -20.44 -12.20
CA ASP A 38 1.71 -19.63 -11.26
C ASP A 38 0.43 -19.13 -11.93
N LEU A 39 -0.69 -19.29 -11.23
CA LEU A 39 -1.98 -18.83 -11.70
C LEU A 39 -2.38 -17.57 -10.96
N VAL A 40 -2.52 -16.47 -11.69
CA VAL A 40 -3.09 -15.22 -11.18
C VAL A 40 -4.54 -15.13 -11.64
N ASP A 41 -5.46 -15.37 -10.73
CA ASP A 41 -6.90 -15.33 -10.99
C ASP A 41 -7.54 -13.97 -10.63
N ALA A 42 -8.80 -13.77 -11.05
CA ALA A 42 -9.58 -12.56 -10.79
C ALA A 42 -10.28 -12.57 -9.41
N THR A 43 -10.00 -13.55 -8.55
CA THR A 43 -10.61 -13.55 -7.21
C THR A 43 -10.17 -12.32 -6.43
N PRO A 44 -11.06 -11.69 -5.64
CA PRO A 44 -10.67 -10.55 -4.81
C PRO A 44 -9.49 -10.88 -3.88
N ILE A 45 -8.63 -9.90 -3.66
CA ILE A 45 -7.57 -10.01 -2.66
C ILE A 45 -8.22 -9.80 -1.30
N GLY A 46 -8.67 -10.88 -0.68
CA GLY A 46 -9.18 -10.88 0.70
C GLY A 46 -10.26 -9.84 1.00
N VAL A 47 -11.12 -10.13 1.94
CA VAL A 47 -12.15 -9.19 2.44
C VAL A 47 -11.66 -8.37 3.65
N ASN A 48 -10.38 -8.48 4.01
CA ASN A 48 -9.85 -7.84 5.20
C ASN A 48 -9.49 -6.37 4.92
N VAL A 49 -10.25 -5.45 5.48
CA VAL A 49 -9.98 -4.00 5.43
C VAL A 49 -8.60 -3.59 5.97
N ARG A 50 -7.94 -4.46 6.73
CA ARG A 50 -6.56 -4.24 7.21
C ARG A 50 -5.51 -4.49 6.14
N SER A 51 -5.85 -5.14 5.04
CA SER A 51 -4.95 -5.31 3.90
C SER A 51 -4.96 -4.07 3.03
N THR A 52 -3.79 -3.52 2.74
CA THR A 52 -3.61 -2.36 1.86
C THR A 52 -2.65 -2.70 0.72
N VAL A 53 -2.60 -1.84 -0.30
CA VAL A 53 -1.62 -1.95 -1.40
C VAL A 53 -0.20 -2.06 -0.83
N GLY A 54 0.16 -1.22 0.15
CA GLY A 54 1.47 -1.23 0.80
C GLY A 54 1.78 -2.52 1.57
N THR A 55 0.77 -3.13 2.25
CA THR A 55 0.98 -4.41 2.95
C THR A 55 1.08 -5.58 1.99
N TYR A 56 0.20 -5.64 1.00
CA TYR A 56 0.15 -6.75 0.06
C TYR A 56 1.40 -6.80 -0.83
N SER A 57 1.89 -5.65 -1.29
CA SER A 57 3.15 -5.54 -2.03
C SER A 57 4.40 -5.74 -1.15
N GLY A 58 4.25 -5.78 0.18
CA GLY A 58 5.36 -5.87 1.14
C GLY A 58 6.24 -4.61 1.20
N VAL A 59 5.79 -3.49 0.63
CA VAL A 59 6.44 -2.17 0.75
C VAL A 59 6.40 -1.69 2.19
N LEU A 60 5.25 -1.86 2.88
CA LEU A 60 5.09 -1.42 4.27
C LEU A 60 6.05 -2.13 5.22
N ASP A 61 6.43 -3.37 4.97
CA ASP A 61 7.38 -4.10 5.82
C ASP A 61 8.78 -3.47 5.77
N ASP A 62 9.22 -3.03 4.59
CA ASP A 62 10.50 -2.34 4.45
C ASP A 62 10.44 -0.92 5.00
N LEU A 63 9.32 -0.20 4.80
CA LEU A 63 9.10 1.11 5.40
C LEU A 63 9.15 1.05 6.93
N ARG A 64 8.47 0.08 7.55
CA ARG A 64 8.52 -0.10 9.02
C ARG A 64 9.95 -0.30 9.52
N ARG A 65 10.78 -1.04 8.79
CA ARG A 65 12.21 -1.24 9.13
C ARG A 65 13.00 0.06 8.95
N ALA A 66 12.74 0.81 7.88
CA ALA A 66 13.39 2.09 7.62
C ALA A 66 13.04 3.12 8.70
N PHE A 67 11.75 3.27 9.07
CA PHE A 67 11.32 4.17 10.13
C PHE A 67 11.87 3.79 11.51
N ALA A 68 11.93 2.49 11.83
CA ALA A 68 12.53 2.02 13.09
C ALA A 68 14.06 2.25 13.16
N ALA A 69 14.73 2.43 12.03
CA ALA A 69 16.16 2.73 11.98
C ALA A 69 16.47 4.21 12.26
N LEU A 70 15.48 5.10 12.20
CA LEU A 70 15.65 6.54 12.44
C LEU A 70 16.11 6.83 13.87
N PRO A 71 16.94 7.86 14.08
CA PRO A 71 17.45 8.23 15.40
C PRO A 71 16.33 8.42 16.43
N LYS A 72 15.32 9.21 16.08
CA LYS A 72 14.18 9.50 16.94
C LYS A 72 13.35 8.26 17.35
N ALA A 73 13.21 7.30 16.43
CA ALA A 73 12.55 6.03 16.73
C ALA A 73 13.38 5.19 17.72
N LYS A 74 14.71 5.17 17.55
CA LYS A 74 15.63 4.48 18.46
C LYS A 74 15.65 5.10 19.85
N GLU A 75 15.65 6.42 19.97
CA GLU A 75 15.56 7.14 21.25
C GLU A 75 14.29 6.78 22.01
N GLN A 76 13.17 6.57 21.30
CA GLN A 76 11.90 6.15 21.89
C GLN A 76 11.78 4.62 22.04
N GLY A 77 12.80 3.84 21.68
CA GLY A 77 12.78 2.39 21.75
C GLY A 77 11.81 1.71 20.79
N LEU A 78 11.38 2.42 19.73
CA LEU A 78 10.40 1.92 18.76
C LEU A 78 11.07 0.96 17.76
N LYS A 79 10.62 -0.30 17.78
CA LYS A 79 11.04 -1.33 16.83
C LYS A 79 10.08 -1.35 15.61
N ALA A 80 10.46 -2.04 14.54
CA ALA A 80 9.64 -2.16 13.31
C ALA A 80 8.20 -2.66 13.58
N GLY A 81 8.00 -3.49 14.61
CA GLY A 81 6.68 -3.93 15.06
C GLY A 81 5.79 -2.80 15.58
N ALA A 82 6.36 -1.76 16.22
CA ALA A 82 5.60 -0.61 16.71
C ALA A 82 4.90 0.17 15.59
N PHE A 83 5.49 0.17 14.40
CA PHE A 83 4.95 0.82 13.20
C PHE A 83 3.91 -0.03 12.45
N SER A 84 3.49 -1.17 12.99
CA SER A 84 2.40 -1.96 12.41
C SER A 84 1.05 -1.39 12.87
N TYR A 85 0.20 -0.97 11.95
CA TYR A 85 -1.16 -0.56 12.32
C TYR A 85 -2.06 -1.75 12.69
N ASN A 86 -1.61 -3.01 12.49
CA ASN A 86 -2.36 -4.19 12.91
C ASN A 86 -2.10 -4.56 14.37
N THR A 87 -0.84 -4.47 14.82
CA THR A 87 -0.41 -4.98 16.14
C THR A 87 0.52 -4.03 16.88
N GLY A 88 0.95 -2.93 16.25
CA GLY A 88 1.94 -2.02 16.82
C GLY A 88 1.36 -1.03 17.83
N SER A 89 2.24 -0.46 18.65
CA SER A 89 1.87 0.54 19.67
C SER A 89 1.46 1.89 19.07
N LEU A 90 1.90 2.20 17.83
CA LEU A 90 1.58 3.46 17.15
C LEU A 90 0.26 3.41 16.37
N ARG A 91 -0.51 2.32 16.46
CA ARG A 91 -1.82 2.21 15.83
C ARG A 91 -2.83 3.14 16.49
N CYS A 92 -3.84 3.56 15.76
CA CYS A 92 -4.95 4.33 16.33
C CYS A 92 -5.71 3.48 17.37
N PRO A 93 -5.84 3.93 18.61
CA PRO A 93 -6.53 3.17 19.65
C PRO A 93 -8.04 3.10 19.42
N THR A 94 -8.64 4.12 18.79
CA THR A 94 -10.10 4.22 18.58
C THR A 94 -10.62 3.22 17.58
N CYS A 95 -9.94 3.06 16.42
CA CYS A 95 -10.34 2.11 15.39
C CYS A 95 -9.48 0.83 15.38
N ASP A 96 -8.59 0.68 16.34
CA ASP A 96 -7.67 -0.46 16.43
C ASP A 96 -6.89 -0.73 15.12
N GLY A 97 -6.57 0.34 14.38
CA GLY A 97 -5.81 0.30 13.13
C GLY A 97 -6.62 -0.12 11.88
N THR A 98 -7.93 -0.18 11.95
CA THR A 98 -8.78 -0.41 10.75
C THR A 98 -8.92 0.84 9.89
N GLY A 99 -8.80 2.03 10.48
CA GLY A 99 -9.07 3.30 9.83
C GLY A 99 -10.56 3.65 9.76
N GLN A 100 -11.43 2.71 10.12
CA GLN A 100 -12.89 2.82 10.03
C GLN A 100 -13.53 2.34 11.34
N ILE A 101 -14.76 2.78 11.58
CA ILE A 101 -15.62 2.31 12.68
C ILE A 101 -16.91 1.81 12.04
N SER A 102 -17.30 0.57 12.34
CA SER A 102 -18.58 0.02 11.92
C SER A 102 -19.66 0.46 12.90
N LEU A 103 -20.71 1.07 12.40
CA LEU A 103 -21.89 1.44 13.16
C LEU A 103 -22.97 0.37 12.94
N ASP A 104 -23.32 -0.34 14.00
CA ASP A 104 -24.49 -1.21 14.02
C ASP A 104 -25.75 -0.34 14.07
N VAL A 105 -26.45 -0.28 12.96
CA VAL A 105 -27.73 0.42 12.85
C VAL A 105 -28.85 -0.60 12.81
N GLN A 106 -29.66 -0.67 13.87
CA GLN A 106 -30.78 -1.62 13.93
C GLN A 106 -31.60 -1.62 12.64
N PHE A 107 -31.81 -2.79 12.05
CA PHE A 107 -32.57 -3.03 10.82
C PHE A 107 -31.95 -2.54 9.49
N LEU A 108 -30.72 -2.04 9.51
CA LEU A 108 -29.96 -1.66 8.30
C LEU A 108 -28.63 -2.42 8.26
N PRO A 109 -28.04 -2.59 7.07
CA PRO A 109 -26.65 -3.07 6.98
C PRO A 109 -25.70 -2.19 7.78
N ASP A 110 -24.68 -2.79 8.39
CA ASP A 110 -23.63 -2.05 9.07
C ASP A 110 -23.04 -0.97 8.16
N VAL A 111 -22.88 0.24 8.69
CA VAL A 111 -22.30 1.37 7.96
C VAL A 111 -20.90 1.63 8.48
N ASP A 112 -19.91 1.47 7.60
CA ASP A 112 -18.53 1.81 7.89
C ASP A 112 -18.29 3.30 7.67
N ILE A 113 -17.86 4.00 8.72
CA ILE A 113 -17.47 5.41 8.66
C ILE A 113 -15.98 5.56 8.93
N SER A 114 -15.35 6.56 8.35
CA SER A 114 -13.96 6.88 8.66
C SER A 114 -13.79 7.19 10.14
N CYS A 115 -12.77 6.62 10.76
CA CYS A 115 -12.48 6.86 12.16
C CYS A 115 -12.30 8.38 12.43
N PRO A 116 -13.04 8.98 13.38
CA PRO A 116 -12.95 10.42 13.64
C PRO A 116 -11.58 10.88 14.14
N ASP A 117 -10.86 10.01 14.85
CA ASP A 117 -9.56 10.35 15.44
C ASP A 117 -8.42 10.30 14.43
N CYS A 118 -8.30 9.20 13.67
CA CYS A 118 -7.22 9.02 12.70
C CYS A 118 -7.61 9.37 11.26
N ARG A 119 -8.89 9.63 10.98
CA ARG A 119 -9.40 9.99 9.66
C ARG A 119 -8.95 9.04 8.54
N GLY A 120 -8.95 7.75 8.84
CA GLY A 120 -8.55 6.71 7.89
C GLY A 120 -7.05 6.39 7.88
N SER A 121 -6.17 7.18 8.53
CA SER A 121 -4.72 6.94 8.51
C SER A 121 -4.28 5.67 9.25
N ARG A 122 -5.14 5.11 10.11
CA ARG A 122 -4.90 3.89 10.91
C ARG A 122 -3.92 4.06 12.07
N TYR A 123 -3.25 5.22 12.19
CA TYR A 123 -2.22 5.50 13.17
C TYR A 123 -2.67 6.53 14.20
N GLY A 124 -2.11 6.43 15.40
CA GLY A 124 -2.22 7.44 16.45
C GLY A 124 -1.35 8.66 16.15
N ARG A 125 -1.58 9.74 16.91
CA ARG A 125 -0.85 11.01 16.72
C ARG A 125 0.66 10.87 16.91
N GLU A 126 1.09 9.95 17.75
CA GLU A 126 2.52 9.72 18.04
C GLU A 126 3.29 9.24 16.81
N ALA A 127 2.62 8.56 15.86
CA ALA A 127 3.25 8.11 14.62
C ALA A 127 3.74 9.27 13.74
N TYR A 128 3.08 10.43 13.80
CA TYR A 128 3.45 11.62 13.04
C TYR A 128 4.71 12.32 13.58
N ALA A 129 5.09 12.03 14.80
CA ALA A 129 6.31 12.59 15.41
C ALA A 129 7.59 12.01 14.82
N ILE A 130 7.53 10.80 14.23
CA ILE A 130 8.67 10.14 13.60
C ILE A 130 8.66 10.46 12.11
N GLN A 131 9.60 11.28 11.67
CA GLN A 131 9.68 11.76 10.30
C GLN A 131 10.97 11.32 9.63
N MET A 132 10.88 10.99 8.36
CA MET A 132 11.99 10.60 7.50
C MET A 132 12.16 11.64 6.39
N GLY A 133 13.41 12.00 6.07
CA GLY A 133 13.71 12.84 4.92
C GLY A 133 13.34 12.14 3.62
N VAL A 134 12.72 12.86 2.71
CA VAL A 134 12.27 12.37 1.41
C VAL A 134 12.73 13.32 0.30
N GLU A 135 12.89 12.78 -0.91
CA GLU A 135 13.14 13.60 -2.08
C GLU A 135 11.90 14.44 -2.43
N PRO A 136 12.08 15.65 -2.99
CA PRO A 136 10.97 16.46 -3.46
C PRO A 136 10.18 15.71 -4.54
N TYR A 137 8.88 15.64 -4.38
CA TYR A 137 7.97 15.06 -5.36
C TYR A 137 6.89 16.07 -5.71
N GLU A 138 6.41 16.04 -6.95
CA GLU A 138 5.31 16.91 -7.35
C GLU A 138 4.03 16.43 -6.66
N ASP A 139 3.40 17.32 -5.90
CA ASP A 139 2.00 17.16 -5.50
C ASP A 139 1.16 17.26 -6.78
N GLY A 140 1.05 16.15 -7.48
CA GLY A 140 0.13 16.04 -8.58
C GLY A 140 -1.27 16.33 -8.04
N SER A 141 -1.77 17.53 -8.27
CA SER A 141 -3.17 17.86 -8.14
C SER A 141 -3.94 17.02 -9.18
N PHE A 142 -4.03 15.73 -8.96
CA PHE A 142 -5.05 14.92 -9.61
C PHE A 142 -6.37 15.41 -9.04
N GLY A 143 -7.07 16.11 -9.90
CA GLY A 143 -8.35 16.71 -9.60
C GLY A 143 -9.22 15.78 -8.78
N SER A 144 -9.70 16.30 -7.70
CA SER A 144 -10.83 15.81 -6.92
C SER A 144 -12.01 15.49 -7.85
N GLY A 145 -11.96 14.30 -8.43
CA GLY A 145 -12.97 13.75 -9.33
C GLY A 145 -13.72 12.60 -8.68
N LEU A 146 -14.13 12.76 -7.43
CA LEU A 146 -15.24 12.05 -6.81
C LEU A 146 -15.86 12.99 -5.77
N THR A 147 -16.54 14.01 -6.27
CA THR A 147 -17.55 14.71 -5.49
C THR A 147 -18.73 13.74 -5.34
N ALA A 148 -18.73 12.97 -4.26
CA ALA A 148 -20.00 12.59 -3.67
C ALA A 148 -20.63 13.93 -3.21
N SER A 149 -21.73 14.28 -3.84
CA SER A 149 -22.59 15.38 -3.46
C SER A 149 -23.05 15.19 -2.01
N ALA A 150 -22.42 15.87 -1.10
CA ALA A 150 -22.95 16.13 0.22
C ALA A 150 -22.89 17.64 0.39
N GLN A 151 -24.09 18.19 0.53
CA GLN A 151 -24.39 19.59 0.73
C GLN A 151 -23.58 20.21 1.88
N ASP A 152 -23.24 21.48 1.68
CA ASP A 152 -22.73 22.42 2.65
C ASP A 152 -23.24 22.19 4.07
N ASP A 153 -22.30 21.90 4.97
CA ASP A 153 -22.39 22.33 6.35
C ASP A 153 -21.05 22.96 6.73
N THR A 154 -21.02 24.29 6.55
CA THR A 154 -19.99 25.16 7.09
C THR A 154 -20.08 25.13 8.60
N ASN A 155 -19.29 24.26 9.26
CA ASN A 155 -18.99 24.48 10.68
C ASN A 155 -17.57 24.00 11.02
N ALA A 156 -16.77 25.02 11.26
CA ALA A 156 -15.54 25.15 12.05
C ALA A 156 -14.74 23.88 12.35
N LEU A 157 -13.69 23.63 11.55
CA LEU A 157 -12.52 22.83 11.93
C LEU A 157 -11.75 23.58 13.04
N PRO A 158 -11.40 22.93 14.16
CA PRO A 158 -10.46 23.51 15.10
C PRO A 158 -9.08 23.69 14.45
N PRO A 159 -8.36 24.79 14.74
CA PRO A 159 -7.18 25.24 13.99
C PRO A 159 -5.90 24.42 14.20
N THR A 160 -5.95 23.24 14.81
CA THR A 160 -4.77 22.48 15.24
C THR A 160 -4.39 21.29 14.36
N CYS A 161 -5.03 21.11 13.20
CA CYS A 161 -4.73 19.99 12.27
C CYS A 161 -4.53 20.45 10.81
N ARG A 162 -4.13 21.68 10.59
CA ARG A 162 -3.55 22.08 9.32
C ARG A 162 -2.05 21.71 9.37
N PRO A 163 -1.49 21.05 8.35
CA PRO A 163 -0.05 21.13 8.17
C PRO A 163 0.27 22.61 8.03
N GLU A 164 1.11 23.13 8.90
CA GLU A 164 1.55 24.51 8.80
C GLU A 164 2.23 24.68 7.44
N ARG A 165 1.55 25.38 6.55
CA ARG A 165 2.19 25.95 5.37
C ARG A 165 3.42 26.68 5.88
N ALA A 166 4.61 26.22 5.47
CA ALA A 166 5.84 26.89 5.75
C ALA A 166 5.64 28.38 5.50
N LYS A 167 5.71 29.19 6.57
CA LYS A 167 5.70 30.63 6.46
C LYS A 167 6.93 31.01 5.66
N ARG A 168 6.68 31.55 4.46
CA ARG A 168 7.70 32.21 3.65
C ARG A 168 8.25 33.36 4.48
N VAL A 169 9.41 33.15 5.06
CA VAL A 169 10.21 34.21 5.68
C VAL A 169 10.88 34.93 4.52
N GLU A 170 10.36 36.09 4.14
CA GLU A 170 11.06 37.02 3.26
C GLU A 170 12.19 37.66 4.05
N GLY A 171 13.41 37.43 3.61
CA GLY A 171 14.57 38.26 3.94
C GLY A 171 15.69 37.58 4.69
N SER A 172 16.59 36.90 3.97
CA SER A 172 18.05 37.14 4.03
C SER A 172 18.78 36.32 2.94
N ARG A 173 19.70 36.99 2.33
CA ARG A 173 20.59 36.48 1.26
C ARG A 173 21.52 35.42 1.80
N GLY A 174 21.64 34.34 1.03
CA GLY A 174 22.78 33.44 1.06
C GLY A 174 22.71 32.34 2.12
N ASP A 175 22.16 31.23 1.71
CA ASP A 175 22.64 29.86 1.89
C ASP A 175 21.54 28.95 1.31
N ASP A 176 21.90 28.17 0.29
CA ASP A 176 21.05 27.13 -0.30
C ASP A 176 20.75 26.06 0.76
N PHE A 177 19.82 26.38 1.64
CA PHE A 177 19.21 25.37 2.52
C PHE A 177 18.19 24.63 1.65
N GLU A 178 18.63 23.58 1.00
CA GLU A 178 17.76 22.56 0.40
C GLU A 178 16.70 22.24 1.45
N SER A 179 15.44 22.61 1.20
CA SER A 179 14.34 22.34 2.10
C SER A 179 14.16 20.82 2.14
N VAL A 180 14.72 20.20 3.16
CA VAL A 180 14.57 18.74 3.38
C VAL A 180 13.09 18.49 3.65
N HIS A 181 12.41 17.92 2.65
CA HIS A 181 11.05 17.45 2.84
C HIS A 181 11.07 16.24 3.78
N THR A 182 10.20 16.24 4.77
CA THR A 182 10.09 15.12 5.71
C THR A 182 8.67 14.61 5.75
N LEU A 183 8.51 13.28 5.80
CA LEU A 183 7.21 12.62 5.93
C LEU A 183 7.23 11.60 7.07
N SER A 184 6.13 11.51 7.79
CA SER A 184 5.84 10.42 8.71
C SER A 184 5.30 9.20 7.97
N LEU A 185 5.31 8.03 8.60
CA LEU A 185 4.79 6.80 7.97
C LEU A 185 3.30 6.91 7.58
N PRO A 186 2.39 7.48 8.39
CA PRO A 186 1.02 7.73 7.96
C PRO A 186 0.92 8.59 6.69
N GLU A 187 1.74 9.64 6.56
CA GLU A 187 1.77 10.51 5.39
C GLU A 187 2.31 9.77 4.16
N VAL A 188 3.35 8.95 4.31
CA VAL A 188 3.84 8.09 3.22
C VAL A 188 2.76 7.17 2.67
N LEU A 189 1.85 6.67 3.52
CA LEU A 189 0.74 5.82 3.06
C LEU A 189 -0.33 6.57 2.25
N THR A 190 -0.37 7.89 2.33
CA THR A 190 -1.27 8.70 1.48
C THR A 190 -0.71 8.96 0.08
N LEU A 191 0.60 8.74 -0.11
CA LEU A 191 1.21 8.89 -1.42
C LEU A 191 0.72 7.83 -2.41
N THR A 192 0.62 8.22 -3.67
CA THR A 192 0.49 7.26 -4.76
C THR A 192 1.80 6.48 -4.94
N VAL A 193 1.73 5.34 -5.62
CA VAL A 193 2.93 4.55 -5.95
C VAL A 193 3.95 5.40 -6.70
N ASP A 194 3.50 6.25 -7.65
CA ASP A 194 4.38 7.11 -8.43
C ASP A 194 5.05 8.19 -7.57
N GLN A 195 4.30 8.85 -6.70
CA GLN A 195 4.85 9.82 -5.74
C GLN A 195 5.83 9.16 -4.77
N ALA A 196 5.46 8.00 -4.24
CA ALA A 196 6.31 7.25 -3.33
C ALA A 196 7.61 6.76 -4.01
N LEU A 197 7.57 6.44 -5.31
CA LEU A 197 8.74 6.03 -6.09
C LEU A 197 9.80 7.15 -6.15
N VAL A 198 9.35 8.39 -6.30
CA VAL A 198 10.23 9.57 -6.27
C VAL A 198 10.65 9.89 -4.84
N ALA A 199 9.70 10.08 -3.94
CA ALA A 199 9.96 10.50 -2.56
C ALA A 199 10.90 9.54 -1.79
N LEU A 200 10.83 8.24 -2.08
CA LEU A 200 11.57 7.18 -1.40
C LEU A 200 12.69 6.58 -2.25
N ALA A 201 13.17 7.29 -3.26
CA ALA A 201 14.19 6.82 -4.22
C ALA A 201 15.46 6.31 -3.53
N HIS A 202 15.83 6.91 -2.39
CA HIS A 202 16.97 6.52 -1.57
C HIS A 202 16.83 5.15 -0.88
N LEU A 203 15.58 4.61 -0.74
CA LEU A 203 15.31 3.31 -0.15
C LEU A 203 15.24 2.22 -1.23
N LYS A 204 16.38 1.66 -1.62
CA LYS A 204 16.49 0.70 -2.74
C LYS A 204 15.42 -0.40 -2.70
N LYS A 205 15.25 -1.11 -1.57
CA LYS A 205 14.26 -2.20 -1.46
C LYS A 205 12.82 -1.76 -1.65
N VAL A 206 12.48 -0.56 -1.18
CA VAL A 206 11.15 0.05 -1.36
C VAL A 206 10.96 0.44 -2.81
N ARG A 207 11.95 1.14 -3.39
CA ARG A 207 11.94 1.58 -4.79
C ARG A 207 11.76 0.41 -5.76
N ASP A 208 12.52 -0.69 -5.59
CA ASP A 208 12.46 -1.84 -6.48
C ASP A 208 11.04 -2.47 -6.49
N LYS A 209 10.36 -2.49 -5.34
CA LYS A 209 8.96 -2.96 -5.22
C LYS A 209 7.96 -1.98 -5.84
N LEU A 210 8.15 -0.68 -5.60
CA LEU A 210 7.31 0.36 -6.18
C LEU A 210 7.44 0.40 -7.71
N GLN A 211 8.64 0.16 -8.25
CA GLN A 211 8.87 0.09 -9.68
C GLN A 211 8.05 -1.03 -10.33
N ILE A 212 7.98 -2.21 -9.73
CA ILE A 212 7.14 -3.31 -10.24
C ILE A 212 5.66 -2.89 -10.27
N LEU A 213 5.17 -2.20 -9.25
CA LEU A 213 3.80 -1.71 -9.22
C LEU A 213 3.55 -0.66 -10.31
N HIS A 214 4.48 0.26 -10.50
CA HIS A 214 4.44 1.27 -11.57
C HIS A 214 4.40 0.61 -12.95
N ASP A 215 5.31 -0.34 -13.24
CA ASP A 215 5.43 -1.03 -14.52
C ASP A 215 4.16 -1.83 -14.87
N LEU A 216 3.43 -2.29 -13.85
CA LEU A 216 2.12 -2.93 -14.01
C LEU A 216 0.96 -1.94 -14.13
N GLY A 217 1.24 -0.62 -14.22
CA GLY A 217 0.24 0.42 -14.37
C GLY A 217 -0.63 0.64 -13.12
N LEU A 218 -0.04 0.44 -11.92
CA LEU A 218 -0.68 0.71 -10.63
C LEU A 218 -0.13 1.99 -9.98
N GLY A 219 0.52 2.86 -10.74
CA GLY A 219 1.19 4.07 -10.27
C GLY A 219 0.28 5.05 -9.54
N TYR A 220 -0.99 5.11 -9.93
CA TYR A 220 -2.00 6.00 -9.36
C TYR A 220 -2.60 5.54 -8.03
N LEU A 221 -2.44 4.25 -7.65
CA LEU A 221 -2.98 3.74 -6.39
C LEU A 221 -2.22 4.30 -5.19
N THR A 222 -2.94 4.63 -4.12
CA THR A 222 -2.29 5.02 -2.87
C THR A 222 -1.80 3.80 -2.09
N LEU A 223 -0.67 3.94 -1.39
CA LEU A 223 -0.11 2.83 -0.61
C LEU A 223 -1.04 2.38 0.53
N GLY A 224 -1.84 3.30 1.07
CA GLY A 224 -2.80 3.05 2.14
C GLY A 224 -4.15 2.53 1.66
N GLU A 225 -4.39 2.43 0.36
CA GLU A 225 -5.66 1.97 -0.19
C GLU A 225 -5.96 0.53 0.21
N ALA A 226 -7.17 0.30 0.69
CA ALA A 226 -7.60 -1.02 1.14
C ALA A 226 -7.80 -1.97 -0.04
N THR A 227 -7.26 -3.19 0.04
CA THR A 227 -7.36 -4.16 -1.06
C THR A 227 -8.79 -4.55 -1.45
N PRO A 228 -9.80 -4.55 -0.55
CA PRO A 228 -11.19 -4.77 -0.95
C PRO A 228 -11.79 -3.66 -1.84
N ALA A 229 -11.22 -2.45 -1.83
CA ALA A 229 -11.68 -1.34 -2.66
C ALA A 229 -11.17 -1.43 -4.11
N LEU A 230 -10.19 -2.29 -4.38
CA LEU A 230 -9.58 -2.43 -5.70
C LEU A 230 -10.53 -3.08 -6.70
N SER A 231 -10.51 -2.59 -7.93
CA SER A 231 -11.17 -3.26 -9.05
C SER A 231 -10.55 -4.64 -9.32
N GLY A 232 -11.29 -5.53 -9.98
CA GLY A 232 -10.79 -6.87 -10.31
C GLY A 232 -9.46 -6.85 -11.08
N GLY A 233 -9.30 -5.90 -12.02
CA GLY A 233 -8.05 -5.76 -12.79
C GLY A 233 -6.87 -5.24 -11.96
N GLU A 234 -7.11 -4.33 -11.02
CA GLU A 234 -6.08 -3.84 -10.07
C GLU A 234 -5.65 -4.97 -9.14
N ALA A 235 -6.61 -5.71 -8.60
CA ALA A 235 -6.34 -6.87 -7.76
C ALA A 235 -5.50 -7.93 -8.47
N GLN A 236 -5.81 -8.24 -9.75
CA GLN A 236 -5.00 -9.16 -10.55
C GLN A 236 -3.57 -8.67 -10.75
N ARG A 237 -3.40 -7.40 -11.13
CA ARG A 237 -2.08 -6.80 -11.32
C ARG A 237 -1.27 -6.76 -10.02
N LEU A 238 -1.93 -6.46 -8.89
CA LEU A 238 -1.29 -6.47 -7.58
C LEU A 238 -0.85 -7.89 -7.15
N LYS A 239 -1.66 -8.93 -7.46
CA LYS A 239 -1.25 -10.34 -7.30
C LYS A 239 -0.05 -10.66 -8.16
N LEU A 240 -0.07 -10.25 -9.43
CA LEU A 240 1.05 -10.46 -10.34
C LEU A 240 2.33 -9.82 -9.82
N ALA A 241 2.27 -8.58 -9.31
CA ALA A 241 3.41 -7.90 -8.68
C ALA A 241 4.00 -8.74 -7.53
N SER A 242 3.15 -9.37 -6.72
CA SER A 242 3.62 -10.18 -5.59
C SER A 242 4.29 -11.48 -6.02
N GLU A 243 3.82 -12.11 -7.11
CA GLU A 243 4.44 -13.33 -7.66
C GLU A 243 5.77 -13.02 -8.38
N MET A 244 5.85 -11.93 -9.14
CA MET A 244 7.09 -11.47 -9.78
C MET A 244 8.20 -11.25 -8.75
N ARG A 245 7.86 -10.70 -7.59
CA ARG A 245 8.80 -10.50 -6.48
C ARG A 245 9.32 -11.83 -5.91
N ARG A 246 8.44 -12.82 -5.69
CA ARG A 246 8.83 -14.15 -5.18
C ARG A 246 9.85 -14.82 -6.09
N ASN A 247 9.68 -14.66 -7.41
CA ASN A 247 10.59 -15.24 -8.37
C ASN A 247 11.98 -14.57 -8.39
N GLN A 248 12.10 -13.32 -7.94
CA GLN A 248 13.40 -12.65 -7.78
C GLN A 248 14.13 -13.09 -6.51
N ASP A 249 13.40 -13.45 -5.45
CA ASP A 249 14.00 -13.93 -4.19
C ASP A 249 14.49 -15.40 -4.30
N ASP A 250 13.93 -16.18 -5.23
CA ASP A 250 14.28 -17.59 -5.47
C ASP A 250 15.42 -17.78 -6.50
N THR A 251 15.92 -16.72 -7.11
CA THR A 251 17.08 -16.70 -8.02
C THR A 251 18.32 -16.19 -7.30
N LEU A 252 18.86 -17.00 -6.42
CA LEU A 252 20.25 -16.92 -5.95
C LEU A 252 21.04 -18.11 -6.47
#